data_c69e3f4726ce96fe7dd8bd1dc095f57f
#
_entry.id   c69e3f4726ce96fe7dd8bd1dc095f57f
#
_cell.length_a   1.000
_cell.length_b   1.000
_cell.length_c   1.000
_cell.angle_alpha   90.00
_cell.angle_beta   90.00
_cell.angle_gamma   90.00
#
_symmetry.space_group_name_H-M   'P 1'
#
loop_
_entity.id
_entity.type
_entity.pdbx_description
1 polymer ?
#
loop_
_entity_poly.entity_id
_entity_poly.type
_entity_poly.pdbx_seq_one_letter_code
_entity_poly.pdbx_strand_id
1 'polypeptide(L)'
;MPDAHRIEDLPKLVGQTVVVRGWVMTTRSSGKIAFAVLRDGTAYLQAVLSKKDVPDAAWEAFGKLTQETSVAVTGAVRADPRAPGGVELTASDLVILGASHDFPITPKEHGTAFLFEHRHLWLRSRRQVAIARVRHEVIQAIRDFFYERGFTLVDTPILTGSIGEHAGTLFATDYFDLGKAYLAQTGQLYVEAAAAALGKVYCFGPTFRAEKSKTRRHLTEFWMVEPEVAWNDSDDNMRLQEDFVSYIVARCLERRAAELAELERDTAPLARIAPSFPRISYTEAVEKLKSLGGTMEWGRDIGGDEETLLAKQFDRPVFVYNYPRRVKAFYMKENPADPRTVLNNDLLAPEGYGEIIGGSQREDDYDKLLARIREEQLPEAAYGWYLDLRKYGTFVHSGFGLGVERTVAWICGIPHIREAIAFPRTLYKLWP
;
A
#
# COMPACT_ATOMS: atom_id res chain seq x y z
N MET A 1 23.12 -29.58 -9.39
CA MET A 1 21.80 -30.08 -9.04
C MET A 1 20.88 -29.83 -10.24
N PRO A 2 19.96 -30.74 -10.60
CA PRO A 2 19.04 -30.51 -11.69
C PRO A 2 18.22 -29.22 -11.44
N ASP A 3 17.74 -28.61 -12.53
CA ASP A 3 16.93 -27.42 -12.44
C ASP A 3 15.64 -27.70 -11.64
N ALA A 4 15.33 -26.82 -10.69
CA ALA A 4 14.14 -26.99 -9.86
C ALA A 4 12.94 -26.31 -10.54
N HIS A 5 11.79 -26.96 -10.46
CA HIS A 5 10.52 -26.45 -10.96
C HIS A 5 9.83 -25.60 -9.88
N ARG A 6 9.08 -24.57 -10.31
CA ARG A 6 8.25 -23.78 -9.43
C ARG A 6 6.96 -24.53 -9.10
N ILE A 7 6.50 -24.41 -7.87
CA ILE A 7 5.29 -25.11 -7.43
C ILE A 7 4.06 -24.68 -8.25
N GLU A 8 3.95 -23.43 -8.62
CA GLU A 8 2.82 -22.92 -9.43
C GLU A 8 2.72 -23.55 -10.83
N ASP A 9 3.81 -24.08 -11.37
CA ASP A 9 3.84 -24.71 -12.69
C ASP A 9 3.51 -26.22 -12.67
N LEU A 10 3.52 -26.85 -11.49
CA LEU A 10 3.33 -28.30 -11.35
C LEU A 10 2.00 -28.82 -11.92
N PRO A 11 0.87 -28.10 -11.87
CA PRO A 11 -0.36 -28.57 -12.52
C PRO A 11 -0.21 -28.87 -14.01
N LYS A 12 0.77 -28.24 -14.69
CA LYS A 12 1.09 -28.50 -16.10
C LYS A 12 1.99 -29.73 -16.32
N LEU A 13 2.56 -30.26 -15.24
CA LEU A 13 3.60 -31.28 -15.25
C LEU A 13 3.12 -32.61 -14.66
N VAL A 14 1.81 -32.85 -14.58
CA VAL A 14 1.23 -34.11 -14.08
C VAL A 14 1.77 -35.30 -14.85
N GLY A 15 2.25 -36.34 -14.12
CA GLY A 15 2.88 -37.53 -14.67
C GLY A 15 4.40 -37.41 -14.86
N GLN A 16 4.98 -36.24 -14.72
CA GLN A 16 6.42 -36.04 -14.85
C GLN A 16 7.13 -36.14 -13.48
N THR A 17 8.39 -36.54 -13.50
CA THR A 17 9.25 -36.47 -12.33
C THR A 17 9.98 -35.14 -12.33
N VAL A 18 9.89 -34.43 -11.23
CA VAL A 18 10.44 -33.06 -11.06
C VAL A 18 11.26 -32.94 -9.79
N VAL A 19 12.07 -31.88 -9.71
CA VAL A 19 12.69 -31.43 -8.46
C VAL A 19 12.02 -30.15 -8.03
N VAL A 20 11.59 -30.07 -6.77
CA VAL A 20 11.06 -28.85 -6.14
C VAL A 20 11.98 -28.45 -4.99
N ARG A 21 12.30 -27.16 -4.90
CA ARG A 21 13.00 -26.58 -3.74
C ARG A 21 12.03 -25.69 -2.97
N GLY A 22 12.07 -25.77 -1.65
CA GLY A 22 11.18 -24.94 -0.85
C GLY A 22 11.45 -25.08 0.65
N TRP A 23 10.59 -24.45 1.41
CA TRP A 23 10.63 -24.48 2.87
C TRP A 23 9.45 -25.29 3.41
N VAL A 24 9.74 -26.10 4.41
CA VAL A 24 8.75 -26.94 5.11
C VAL A 24 7.88 -26.03 5.99
N MET A 25 6.57 -26.08 5.76
CA MET A 25 5.61 -25.39 6.63
C MET A 25 5.15 -26.29 7.78
N THR A 26 4.71 -27.49 7.44
CA THR A 26 4.24 -28.49 8.40
C THR A 26 4.61 -29.89 7.93
N THR A 27 4.75 -30.80 8.88
CA THR A 27 4.93 -32.24 8.64
C THR A 27 3.91 -33.04 9.40
N ARG A 28 3.53 -34.19 8.87
CA ARG A 28 2.75 -35.20 9.57
C ARG A 28 3.17 -36.59 9.09
N SER A 29 3.05 -37.58 9.94
CA SER A 29 3.31 -38.99 9.56
C SER A 29 2.21 -39.90 10.10
N SER A 30 1.95 -40.97 9.36
CA SER A 30 1.03 -42.06 9.77
C SER A 30 1.64 -43.37 9.33
N GLY A 31 2.23 -44.09 10.29
CA GLY A 31 2.91 -45.34 10.05
C GLY A 31 4.11 -45.22 9.08
N LYS A 32 3.97 -45.77 7.87
CA LYS A 32 5.01 -45.79 6.83
C LYS A 32 4.82 -44.70 5.77
N ILE A 33 3.85 -43.77 5.96
CA ILE A 33 3.59 -42.67 5.06
C ILE A 33 3.83 -41.36 5.78
N ALA A 34 4.49 -40.42 5.13
CA ALA A 34 4.83 -39.13 5.65
C ALA A 34 4.43 -38.03 4.68
N PHE A 35 4.04 -36.87 5.20
CA PHE A 35 3.56 -35.73 4.44
C PHE A 35 4.32 -34.48 4.87
N ALA A 36 4.83 -33.73 3.91
CA ALA A 36 5.39 -32.41 4.13
C ALA A 36 4.63 -31.39 3.27
N VAL A 37 4.16 -30.30 3.88
CA VAL A 37 3.64 -29.16 3.15
C VAL A 37 4.79 -28.18 2.93
N LEU A 38 5.06 -27.88 1.67
CA LEU A 38 6.13 -27.03 1.21
C LEU A 38 5.58 -25.73 0.63
N ARG A 39 6.38 -24.68 0.69
CA ARG A 39 6.21 -23.44 -0.10
C ARG A 39 7.52 -23.08 -0.78
N ASP A 40 7.45 -22.48 -1.95
CA ASP A 40 8.61 -21.96 -2.68
C ASP A 40 8.53 -20.45 -2.98
N GLY A 41 7.52 -19.77 -2.43
CA GLY A 41 7.20 -18.38 -2.72
C GLY A 41 6.20 -18.20 -3.86
N THR A 42 5.96 -19.23 -4.68
CA THR A 42 4.95 -19.19 -5.76
C THR A 42 3.62 -19.80 -5.34
N ALA A 43 3.68 -20.98 -4.72
CA ALA A 43 2.49 -21.72 -4.26
C ALA A 43 2.84 -22.65 -3.09
N TYR A 44 1.87 -23.50 -2.74
CA TYR A 44 1.97 -24.54 -1.71
C TYR A 44 1.83 -25.92 -2.33
N LEU A 45 2.58 -26.90 -1.83
CA LEU A 45 2.63 -28.26 -2.34
C LEU A 45 2.62 -29.26 -1.18
N GLN A 46 1.83 -30.31 -1.28
CA GLN A 46 1.97 -31.48 -0.43
C GLN A 46 2.94 -32.48 -1.09
N ALA A 47 4.04 -32.80 -0.41
CA ALA A 47 4.92 -33.91 -0.76
C ALA A 47 4.57 -35.12 0.09
N VAL A 48 4.40 -36.29 -0.55
CA VAL A 48 4.05 -37.56 0.10
C VAL A 48 5.23 -38.49 -0.04
N LEU A 49 5.75 -38.96 1.09
CA LEU A 49 6.84 -39.93 1.15
C LEU A 49 6.30 -41.28 1.67
N SER A 50 6.64 -42.33 0.97
CA SER A 50 6.37 -43.71 1.44
C SER A 50 7.69 -44.37 1.78
N LYS A 51 7.84 -44.92 2.99
CA LYS A 51 9.08 -45.54 3.48
C LYS A 51 9.64 -46.61 2.57
N LYS A 52 8.77 -47.32 1.83
CA LYS A 52 9.18 -48.37 0.88
C LYS A 52 9.63 -47.84 -0.49
N ASP A 53 9.29 -46.60 -0.81
CA ASP A 53 9.47 -46.02 -2.14
C ASP A 53 10.55 -44.93 -2.19
N VAL A 54 11.13 -44.57 -1.00
CA VAL A 54 12.23 -43.60 -0.89
C VAL A 54 13.46 -44.29 -0.26
N PRO A 55 14.68 -43.78 -0.55
CA PRO A 55 15.91 -44.23 0.14
C PRO A 55 15.84 -44.06 1.67
N ASP A 56 16.49 -44.93 2.44
CA ASP A 56 16.54 -44.80 3.90
C ASP A 56 17.05 -43.41 4.33
N ALA A 57 18.04 -42.88 3.66
CA ALA A 57 18.56 -41.52 3.92
C ALA A 57 17.50 -40.43 3.77
N ALA A 58 16.61 -40.51 2.77
CA ALA A 58 15.52 -39.56 2.58
C ALA A 58 14.45 -39.73 3.68
N TRP A 59 14.17 -40.96 4.11
CA TRP A 59 13.24 -41.20 5.21
C TRP A 59 13.79 -40.70 6.56
N GLU A 60 15.06 -40.89 6.82
CA GLU A 60 15.75 -40.32 7.98
C GLU A 60 15.81 -38.81 7.95
N ALA A 61 16.05 -38.20 6.77
CA ALA A 61 16.01 -36.77 6.58
C ALA A 61 14.62 -36.20 6.89
N PHE A 62 13.54 -36.88 6.46
CA PHE A 62 12.16 -36.46 6.82
C PHE A 62 11.97 -36.43 8.34
N GLY A 63 12.51 -37.41 9.08
CA GLY A 63 12.43 -37.43 10.54
C GLY A 63 13.09 -36.24 11.26
N LYS A 64 13.97 -35.52 10.56
CA LYS A 64 14.68 -34.34 11.08
C LYS A 64 14.06 -33.02 10.64
N LEU A 65 12.99 -33.06 9.84
CA LEU A 65 12.33 -31.85 9.36
C LEU A 65 11.64 -31.09 10.49
N THR A 66 11.93 -29.83 10.58
CA THR A 66 11.23 -28.83 11.41
C THR A 66 10.64 -27.74 10.56
N GLN A 67 9.79 -26.92 11.12
CA GLN A 67 9.22 -25.77 10.44
C GLN A 67 10.35 -24.87 9.88
N GLU A 68 10.20 -24.42 8.64
CA GLU A 68 11.16 -23.59 7.90
C GLU A 68 12.46 -24.28 7.49
N THR A 69 12.63 -25.58 7.70
CA THR A 69 13.73 -26.34 7.06
C THR A 69 13.62 -26.19 5.55
N SER A 70 14.71 -25.81 4.88
CA SER A 70 14.76 -25.75 3.42
C SER A 70 15.16 -27.11 2.85
N VAL A 71 14.44 -27.56 1.81
CA VAL A 71 14.58 -28.89 1.23
C VAL A 71 14.58 -28.85 -0.30
N ALA A 72 15.19 -29.90 -0.90
CA ALA A 72 14.92 -30.30 -2.26
C ALA A 72 14.19 -31.64 -2.24
N VAL A 73 13.06 -31.74 -2.93
CA VAL A 73 12.27 -32.96 -3.04
C VAL A 73 12.15 -33.34 -4.51
N THR A 74 12.56 -34.59 -4.83
CA THR A 74 12.38 -35.18 -6.15
C THR A 74 11.18 -36.10 -6.11
N GLY A 75 10.30 -36.06 -7.12
CA GLY A 75 9.15 -36.95 -7.16
C GLY A 75 8.29 -36.77 -8.38
N ALA A 76 7.29 -37.65 -8.52
CA ALA A 76 6.30 -37.60 -9.58
C ALA A 76 5.12 -36.70 -9.20
N VAL A 77 4.75 -35.78 -10.08
CA VAL A 77 3.58 -34.92 -9.91
C VAL A 77 2.31 -35.72 -10.17
N ARG A 78 1.37 -35.71 -9.22
CA ARG A 78 0.07 -36.38 -9.34
C ARG A 78 -1.06 -35.37 -9.16
N ALA A 79 -2.12 -35.55 -9.91
CA ALA A 79 -3.36 -34.82 -9.70
C ALA A 79 -4.04 -35.31 -8.40
N ASP A 80 -4.32 -34.41 -7.47
CA ASP A 80 -5.18 -34.62 -6.31
C ASP A 80 -5.99 -33.35 -6.04
N PRO A 81 -7.30 -33.32 -6.34
CA PRO A 81 -8.14 -32.15 -6.11
C PRO A 81 -8.22 -31.67 -4.66
N ARG A 82 -7.83 -32.51 -3.68
CA ARG A 82 -7.83 -32.18 -2.25
C ARG A 82 -6.52 -31.53 -1.81
N ALA A 83 -5.46 -31.65 -2.62
CA ALA A 83 -4.16 -31.07 -2.34
C ALA A 83 -4.13 -29.57 -2.72
N PRO A 84 -3.30 -28.75 -2.06
CA PRO A 84 -3.09 -27.35 -2.46
C PRO A 84 -2.71 -27.26 -3.94
N GLY A 85 -3.41 -26.41 -4.70
CA GLY A 85 -3.16 -26.25 -6.15
C GLY A 85 -3.61 -27.43 -7.03
N GLY A 86 -4.35 -28.42 -6.48
CA GLY A 86 -4.90 -29.56 -7.24
C GLY A 86 -3.88 -30.64 -7.58
N VAL A 87 -2.66 -30.56 -7.05
CA VAL A 87 -1.59 -31.53 -7.29
C VAL A 87 -0.82 -31.84 -6.02
N GLU A 88 -0.25 -33.06 -5.96
CA GLU A 88 0.72 -33.48 -4.94
C GLU A 88 1.98 -34.04 -5.59
N LEU A 89 3.06 -34.09 -4.83
CA LEU A 89 4.32 -34.69 -5.24
C LEU A 89 4.52 -36.03 -4.53
N THR A 90 4.46 -37.14 -5.27
CA THR A 90 4.88 -38.45 -4.73
C THR A 90 6.40 -38.49 -4.75
N ALA A 91 7.01 -38.29 -3.57
CA ALA A 91 8.44 -38.15 -3.44
C ALA A 91 9.17 -39.48 -3.70
N SER A 92 10.25 -39.42 -4.45
CA SER A 92 11.25 -40.50 -4.60
C SER A 92 12.57 -40.19 -3.87
N ASP A 93 12.79 -38.89 -3.52
CA ASP A 93 13.97 -38.47 -2.76
C ASP A 93 13.68 -37.17 -1.98
N LEU A 94 14.39 -36.94 -0.88
CA LEU A 94 14.34 -35.70 -0.08
C LEU A 94 15.71 -35.40 0.51
N VAL A 95 16.18 -34.19 0.26
CA VAL A 95 17.47 -33.69 0.77
C VAL A 95 17.25 -32.39 1.56
N ILE A 96 17.77 -32.32 2.78
CA ILE A 96 17.82 -31.08 3.55
C ILE A 96 18.91 -30.18 2.98
N LEU A 97 18.54 -28.95 2.58
CA LEU A 97 19.47 -27.93 2.11
C LEU A 97 19.93 -27.02 3.25
N GLY A 98 19.06 -26.71 4.19
CA GLY A 98 19.35 -25.93 5.39
C GLY A 98 18.42 -26.31 6.53
N ALA A 99 19.00 -26.72 7.65
CA ALA A 99 18.22 -27.04 8.84
C ALA A 99 17.64 -25.77 9.48
N SER A 100 16.49 -25.92 10.13
CA SER A 100 15.87 -24.87 10.93
C SER A 100 15.74 -25.38 12.37
N HIS A 101 16.06 -24.52 13.34
CA HIS A 101 15.98 -24.83 14.75
C HIS A 101 15.18 -23.75 15.48
N ASP A 102 14.28 -24.15 16.35
CA ASP A 102 13.53 -23.27 17.26
C ASP A 102 12.88 -22.06 16.57
N PHE A 103 12.26 -22.29 15.39
CA PHE A 103 11.56 -21.23 14.70
C PHE A 103 10.49 -20.59 15.59
N PRO A 104 10.55 -19.26 15.87
CA PRO A 104 9.78 -18.68 16.96
C PRO A 104 8.28 -18.57 16.67
N ILE A 105 7.89 -18.48 15.39
CA ILE A 105 6.48 -18.37 14.99
C ILE A 105 5.91 -19.77 14.77
N THR A 106 5.35 -20.33 15.84
CA THR A 106 4.73 -21.65 15.81
C THR A 106 3.29 -21.61 15.28
N PRO A 107 2.62 -22.76 15.02
CA PRO A 107 1.21 -22.79 14.61
C PRO A 107 0.21 -22.26 15.65
N LYS A 108 0.65 -21.96 16.89
CA LYS A 108 -0.19 -21.34 17.92
C LYS A 108 -0.49 -19.89 17.58
N GLU A 109 -1.56 -19.36 18.12
CA GLU A 109 -1.87 -17.94 18.03
C GLU A 109 -0.79 -17.11 18.73
N HIS A 110 -0.33 -16.06 18.07
CA HIS A 110 0.67 -15.12 18.57
C HIS A 110 0.10 -13.71 18.60
N GLY A 111 0.39 -12.97 19.67
CA GLY A 111 0.00 -11.57 19.78
C GLY A 111 0.69 -10.69 18.72
N THR A 112 0.00 -9.64 18.30
CA THR A 112 0.46 -8.73 17.24
C THR A 112 1.84 -8.14 17.53
N ALA A 113 2.14 -7.77 18.78
CA ALA A 113 3.45 -7.22 19.17
C ALA A 113 4.58 -8.19 18.89
N PHE A 114 4.43 -9.46 19.29
CA PHE A 114 5.39 -10.53 19.04
C PHE A 114 5.62 -10.73 17.53
N LEU A 115 4.56 -10.77 16.73
CA LEU A 115 4.67 -10.92 15.28
C LEU A 115 5.42 -9.76 14.63
N PHE A 116 5.20 -8.53 15.12
CA PHE A 116 5.94 -7.38 14.62
C PHE A 116 7.41 -7.35 15.06
N GLU A 117 7.76 -7.88 16.23
CA GLU A 117 9.15 -8.06 16.63
C GLU A 117 9.88 -9.06 15.71
N HIS A 118 9.15 -10.08 15.27
CA HIS A 118 9.65 -11.10 14.35
C HIS A 118 9.22 -10.84 12.89
N ARG A 119 9.09 -9.57 12.50
CA ARG A 119 8.51 -9.18 11.19
C ARG A 119 9.19 -9.85 10.01
N HIS A 120 10.51 -9.94 9.99
CA HIS A 120 11.31 -10.59 8.95
C HIS A 120 11.01 -12.09 8.78
N LEU A 121 10.54 -12.75 9.83
CA LEU A 121 10.08 -14.14 9.80
C LEU A 121 8.58 -14.23 9.49
N TRP A 122 7.78 -13.31 10.05
CA TRP A 122 6.34 -13.29 9.84
C TRP A 122 5.95 -13.09 8.36
N LEU A 123 6.78 -12.40 7.58
CA LEU A 123 6.59 -12.27 6.13
C LEU A 123 6.41 -13.60 5.39
N ARG A 124 6.87 -14.71 5.97
CA ARG A 124 6.74 -16.07 5.42
C ARG A 124 5.34 -16.68 5.59
N SER A 125 4.48 -16.07 6.41
CA SER A 125 3.10 -16.55 6.63
C SER A 125 2.22 -16.36 5.41
N ARG A 126 1.22 -17.23 5.23
CA ARG A 126 0.24 -17.13 4.13
C ARG A 126 -0.42 -15.77 4.06
N ARG A 127 -0.86 -15.27 5.22
CA ARG A 127 -1.48 -13.94 5.36
C ARG A 127 -0.57 -12.84 4.80
N GLN A 128 0.70 -12.80 5.21
CA GLN A 128 1.60 -11.73 4.78
C GLN A 128 2.03 -11.85 3.32
N VAL A 129 2.16 -13.08 2.81
CA VAL A 129 2.38 -13.35 1.39
C VAL A 129 1.19 -12.85 0.56
N ALA A 130 -0.04 -13.12 0.99
CA ALA A 130 -1.24 -12.65 0.31
C ALA A 130 -1.30 -11.09 0.26
N ILE A 131 -1.07 -10.43 1.40
CA ILE A 131 -1.02 -8.96 1.46
C ILE A 131 0.07 -8.40 0.53
N ALA A 132 1.28 -8.98 0.54
CA ALA A 132 2.38 -8.54 -0.31
C ALA A 132 2.07 -8.67 -1.80
N ARG A 133 1.35 -9.72 -2.21
CA ARG A 133 0.91 -9.93 -3.60
C ARG A 133 -0.19 -8.96 -4.01
N VAL A 134 -1.15 -8.67 -3.14
CA VAL A 134 -2.15 -7.62 -3.39
C VAL A 134 -1.46 -6.26 -3.49
N ARG A 135 -0.51 -5.93 -2.60
CA ARG A 135 0.28 -4.70 -2.70
C ARG A 135 1.02 -4.59 -4.04
N HIS A 136 1.66 -5.67 -4.48
CA HIS A 136 2.34 -5.70 -5.77
C HIS A 136 1.37 -5.39 -6.93
N GLU A 137 0.15 -5.98 -6.90
CA GLU A 137 -0.86 -5.71 -7.93
C GLU A 137 -1.37 -4.28 -7.89
N VAL A 138 -1.58 -3.71 -6.69
CA VAL A 138 -1.94 -2.29 -6.53
C VAL A 138 -0.89 -1.39 -7.18
N ILE A 139 0.39 -1.65 -6.91
CA ILE A 139 1.50 -0.87 -7.48
C ILE A 139 1.56 -1.02 -9.01
N GLN A 140 1.37 -2.23 -9.52
CA GLN A 140 1.34 -2.46 -10.96
C GLN A 140 0.14 -1.79 -11.62
N ALA A 141 -1.04 -1.88 -11.01
CA ALA A 141 -2.25 -1.22 -11.50
C ALA A 141 -2.08 0.32 -11.55
N ILE A 142 -1.46 0.92 -10.54
CA ILE A 142 -1.12 2.35 -10.51
C ILE A 142 -0.26 2.73 -11.74
N ARG A 143 0.81 1.97 -11.98
CA ARG A 143 1.74 2.26 -13.09
C ARG A 143 1.09 2.09 -14.45
N ASP A 144 0.33 1.02 -14.65
CA ASP A 144 -0.37 0.75 -15.90
C ASP A 144 -1.46 1.81 -16.17
N PHE A 145 -2.23 2.19 -15.15
CA PHE A 145 -3.26 3.23 -15.27
C PHE A 145 -2.71 4.54 -15.83
N PHE A 146 -1.60 5.02 -15.26
CA PHE A 146 -1.00 6.29 -15.68
C PHE A 146 -0.29 6.16 -17.02
N TYR A 147 0.43 5.05 -17.26
CA TYR A 147 1.10 4.79 -18.53
C TYR A 147 0.12 4.76 -19.71
N GLU A 148 -0.98 4.03 -19.58
CA GLU A 148 -2.01 3.90 -20.63
C GLU A 148 -2.72 5.23 -20.94
N ARG A 149 -2.72 6.18 -20.00
CA ARG A 149 -3.32 7.53 -20.15
C ARG A 149 -2.33 8.62 -20.53
N GLY A 150 -1.10 8.23 -20.88
CA GLY A 150 -0.07 9.12 -21.38
C GLY A 150 0.57 10.01 -20.31
N PHE A 151 0.58 9.56 -19.06
CA PHE A 151 1.33 10.24 -18.00
C PHE A 151 2.80 9.87 -18.05
N THR A 152 3.67 10.82 -17.76
CA THR A 152 5.11 10.62 -17.61
C THR A 152 5.46 10.46 -16.13
N LEU A 153 6.16 9.37 -15.78
CA LEU A 153 6.75 9.21 -14.46
C LEU A 153 7.94 10.17 -14.29
N VAL A 154 7.95 10.90 -13.18
CA VAL A 154 9.04 11.81 -12.80
C VAL A 154 9.53 11.43 -11.42
N ASP A 155 10.83 11.17 -11.28
CA ASP A 155 11.44 10.91 -9.98
C ASP A 155 11.70 12.25 -9.26
N THR A 156 11.08 12.43 -8.11
CA THR A 156 11.26 13.63 -7.29
C THR A 156 12.32 13.39 -6.21
N PRO A 157 13.03 14.45 -5.76
CA PRO A 157 14.08 14.28 -4.76
C PRO A 157 13.50 13.86 -3.40
N ILE A 158 14.17 12.91 -2.74
CA ILE A 158 13.85 12.50 -1.36
C ILE A 158 14.43 13.51 -0.36
N LEU A 159 15.62 14.08 -0.65
CA LEU A 159 16.20 15.14 0.16
C LEU A 159 15.78 16.49 -0.41
N THR A 160 15.16 17.32 0.40
CA THR A 160 14.61 18.62 -0.04
C THR A 160 14.93 19.73 0.96
N GLY A 161 15.06 20.96 0.45
CA GLY A 161 15.11 22.17 1.28
C GLY A 161 13.74 22.83 1.47
N SER A 162 12.70 22.33 0.78
CA SER A 162 11.34 22.91 0.82
C SER A 162 10.39 22.02 1.61
N ILE A 163 9.50 22.64 2.38
CA ILE A 163 8.48 21.94 3.18
C ILE A 163 7.20 21.86 2.34
N GLY A 164 6.70 20.65 2.12
CA GLY A 164 5.49 20.44 1.31
C GLY A 164 4.19 20.47 2.12
N GLU A 165 4.24 20.04 3.38
CA GLU A 165 3.06 19.89 4.24
C GLU A 165 3.20 20.72 5.52
N HIS A 166 3.65 20.12 6.62
CA HIS A 166 3.75 20.78 7.91
C HIS A 166 5.19 20.85 8.45
N ALA A 167 5.66 22.03 8.79
CA ALA A 167 7.00 22.28 9.31
C ALA A 167 7.32 21.49 10.61
N GLY A 168 6.30 21.18 11.42
CA GLY A 168 6.47 20.47 12.70
C GLY A 168 6.69 18.95 12.59
N THR A 169 6.62 18.36 11.40
CA THR A 169 6.65 16.89 11.19
C THR A 169 7.74 16.45 10.22
N LEU A 170 8.94 17.07 10.31
CA LEU A 170 10.06 16.82 9.40
C LEU A 170 11.13 15.94 10.06
N PHE A 171 11.67 14.99 9.27
CA PHE A 171 12.96 14.37 9.56
C PHE A 171 14.07 15.19 8.92
N ALA A 172 14.94 15.78 9.73
CA ALA A 172 16.04 16.64 9.29
C ALA A 172 17.38 15.88 9.30
N THR A 173 18.24 16.19 8.34
CA THR A 173 19.64 15.75 8.30
C THR A 173 20.56 16.92 7.93
N ASP A 174 21.85 16.83 8.25
CA ASP A 174 22.85 17.78 7.77
C ASP A 174 23.13 17.51 6.29
N TYR A 175 23.23 18.60 5.50
CA TYR A 175 23.49 18.51 4.08
C TYR A 175 24.72 19.35 3.71
N PHE A 176 25.89 18.79 3.98
CA PHE A 176 27.18 19.44 3.74
C PHE A 176 27.20 20.87 4.33
N ASP A 177 27.84 21.81 3.61
CA ASP A 177 27.92 23.21 4.01
C ASP A 177 26.66 24.03 3.68
N LEU A 178 25.61 23.39 3.12
CA LEU A 178 24.35 24.03 2.78
C LEU A 178 23.31 24.03 3.92
N GLY A 179 23.66 23.46 5.07
CA GLY A 179 22.81 23.46 6.28
C GLY A 179 21.93 22.22 6.39
N LYS A 180 20.61 22.39 6.60
CA LYS A 180 19.67 21.29 6.80
C LYS A 180 18.94 20.92 5.53
N ALA A 181 18.88 19.62 5.24
CA ALA A 181 17.91 19.02 4.33
C ALA A 181 16.88 18.23 5.12
N TYR A 182 15.75 17.97 4.49
CA TYR A 182 14.66 17.21 5.07
C TYR A 182 14.30 16.03 4.20
N LEU A 183 13.82 14.94 4.81
CA LEU A 183 13.19 13.86 4.05
C LEU A 183 11.82 14.34 3.57
N ALA A 184 11.53 14.17 2.28
CA ALA A 184 10.36 14.71 1.62
C ALA A 184 9.06 14.16 2.21
N GLN A 185 8.11 15.05 2.51
CA GLN A 185 6.74 14.70 2.94
C GLN A 185 5.83 14.41 1.74
N THR A 186 6.22 14.89 0.55
CA THR A 186 5.49 14.79 -0.74
C THR A 186 6.45 15.13 -1.87
N GLY A 187 6.20 14.60 -3.06
CA GLY A 187 6.87 15.00 -4.30
C GLY A 187 6.14 16.11 -5.05
N GLN A 188 4.96 16.53 -4.57
CA GLN A 188 4.01 17.39 -5.27
C GLN A 188 4.64 18.69 -5.82
N LEU A 189 5.38 19.45 -5.01
CA LEU A 189 5.93 20.73 -5.46
C LEU A 189 6.82 20.59 -6.71
N TYR A 190 7.53 19.47 -6.84
CA TYR A 190 8.39 19.17 -7.98
C TYR A 190 7.61 18.68 -9.19
N VAL A 191 6.55 17.87 -8.98
CA VAL A 191 5.71 17.42 -10.11
C VAL A 191 4.88 18.56 -10.71
N GLU A 192 4.54 19.62 -9.95
CA GLU A 192 3.94 20.83 -10.51
C GLU A 192 4.86 21.50 -11.53
N ALA A 193 6.16 21.59 -11.25
CA ALA A 193 7.14 22.09 -12.20
C ALA A 193 7.26 21.19 -13.44
N ALA A 194 7.22 19.88 -13.24
CA ALA A 194 7.26 18.91 -14.33
C ALA A 194 5.97 18.94 -15.18
N ALA A 195 4.81 19.21 -14.58
CA ALA A 195 3.54 19.35 -15.28
C ALA A 195 3.55 20.54 -16.26
N ALA A 196 4.22 21.64 -15.91
CA ALA A 196 4.42 22.76 -16.81
C ALA A 196 5.23 22.41 -18.08
N ALA A 197 6.06 21.35 -18.00
CA ALA A 197 6.87 20.89 -19.14
C ALA A 197 6.23 19.73 -19.92
N LEU A 198 5.54 18.81 -19.22
CA LEU A 198 5.11 17.53 -19.77
C LEU A 198 3.59 17.33 -19.79
N GLY A 199 2.84 18.23 -19.18
CA GLY A 199 1.36 18.25 -19.17
C GLY A 199 0.74 17.28 -18.17
N LYS A 200 0.99 15.99 -18.29
CA LYS A 200 0.50 14.93 -17.41
C LYS A 200 1.67 14.18 -16.82
N VAL A 201 1.85 14.29 -15.51
CA VAL A 201 2.98 13.66 -14.81
C VAL A 201 2.51 12.97 -13.54
N TYR A 202 3.33 12.10 -13.01
CA TYR A 202 3.18 11.58 -11.66
C TYR A 202 4.55 11.22 -11.06
N CYS A 203 4.68 11.31 -9.75
CA CYS A 203 5.77 10.65 -9.03
C CYS A 203 5.22 9.46 -8.25
N PHE A 204 6.11 8.53 -7.92
CA PHE A 204 5.79 7.35 -7.14
C PHE A 204 6.99 6.99 -6.27
N GLY A 205 6.91 7.29 -5.00
CA GLY A 205 8.05 7.14 -4.11
C GLY A 205 7.72 7.13 -2.62
N PRO A 206 8.75 6.94 -1.79
CA PRO A 206 8.61 7.03 -0.35
C PRO A 206 8.39 8.47 0.10
N THR A 207 7.57 8.63 1.12
CA THR A 207 7.31 9.90 1.81
C THR A 207 7.50 9.70 3.31
N PHE A 208 7.86 10.78 4.02
CA PHE A 208 8.29 10.72 5.39
C PHE A 208 7.57 11.78 6.23
N ARG A 209 6.92 11.36 7.31
CA ARG A 209 6.25 12.27 8.24
C ARG A 209 6.65 11.93 9.67
N ALA A 210 7.29 12.86 10.37
CA ALA A 210 7.77 12.70 11.74
C ALA A 210 6.65 12.90 12.78
N GLU A 211 5.43 12.52 12.43
CA GLU A 211 4.27 12.63 13.31
C GLU A 211 4.34 11.63 14.46
N LYS A 212 4.14 12.10 15.67
CA LYS A 212 4.09 11.25 16.87
C LYS A 212 2.71 10.62 17.06
N SER A 213 2.14 10.10 15.96
CA SER A 213 0.82 9.46 15.95
C SER A 213 0.90 7.99 16.37
N LYS A 214 -0.02 7.58 17.25
CA LYS A 214 -0.16 6.20 17.73
C LYS A 214 -1.34 5.46 17.08
N THR A 215 -1.95 6.04 16.05
CA THR A 215 -3.12 5.44 15.41
C THR A 215 -2.75 4.23 14.55
N ARG A 216 -3.75 3.43 14.22
CA ARG A 216 -3.62 2.28 13.33
C ARG A 216 -3.45 2.65 11.84
N ARG A 217 -3.49 3.96 11.49
CA ARG A 217 -3.48 4.49 10.12
C ARG A 217 -2.24 5.30 9.78
N HIS A 218 -1.24 5.39 10.69
CA HIS A 218 -0.06 6.20 10.49
C HIS A 218 1.21 5.36 10.48
N LEU A 219 2.07 5.66 9.52
CA LEU A 219 3.45 5.22 9.40
C LEU A 219 4.31 6.47 9.31
N THR A 220 5.57 6.39 9.74
CA THR A 220 6.52 7.51 9.60
C THR A 220 7.23 7.50 8.24
N GLU A 221 7.21 6.36 7.55
CA GLU A 221 7.65 6.14 6.18
C GLU A 221 6.59 5.33 5.46
N PHE A 222 6.11 5.81 4.32
CA PHE A 222 5.08 5.18 3.50
C PHE A 222 5.23 5.58 2.03
N TRP A 223 4.49 4.95 1.13
CA TRP A 223 4.59 5.21 -0.30
C TRP A 223 3.38 5.99 -0.81
N MET A 224 3.66 7.00 -1.62
CA MET A 224 2.63 7.76 -2.30
C MET A 224 2.81 7.69 -3.82
N VAL A 225 1.70 7.74 -4.53
CA VAL A 225 1.64 8.13 -5.92
C VAL A 225 0.96 9.48 -6.00
N GLU A 226 1.59 10.42 -6.71
CA GLU A 226 1.17 11.82 -6.74
C GLU A 226 1.16 12.31 -8.19
N PRO A 227 0.01 12.18 -8.91
CA PRO A 227 -0.16 12.77 -10.23
C PRO A 227 -0.42 14.27 -10.15
N GLU A 228 0.01 14.97 -11.20
CA GLU A 228 -0.27 16.39 -11.44
C GLU A 228 -0.60 16.61 -12.91
N VAL A 229 -1.69 17.33 -13.20
CA VAL A 229 -2.23 17.47 -14.55
C VAL A 229 -2.45 18.93 -14.89
N ALA A 230 -1.78 19.40 -15.93
CA ALA A 230 -1.99 20.72 -16.48
C ALA A 230 -3.37 20.84 -17.12
N TRP A 231 -4.01 22.02 -16.94
CA TRP A 231 -5.33 22.37 -17.47
C TRP A 231 -6.50 21.59 -16.86
N ASN A 232 -6.28 20.85 -15.78
CA ASN A 232 -7.33 20.23 -15.01
C ASN A 232 -7.75 21.11 -13.83
N ASP A 233 -9.04 21.26 -13.63
CA ASP A 233 -9.63 21.89 -12.46
C ASP A 233 -9.92 20.87 -11.33
N SER A 234 -10.59 21.34 -10.27
CA SER A 234 -10.95 20.51 -9.12
C SER A 234 -11.92 19.37 -9.48
N ASP A 235 -12.86 19.62 -10.41
CA ASP A 235 -13.83 18.61 -10.84
C ASP A 235 -13.18 17.55 -11.74
N ASP A 236 -12.28 17.95 -12.62
CA ASP A 236 -11.47 17.04 -13.44
C ASP A 236 -10.59 16.16 -12.55
N ASN A 237 -10.03 16.74 -11.51
CA ASN A 237 -9.21 16.02 -10.53
C ASN A 237 -10.02 14.93 -9.80
N MET A 238 -11.23 15.22 -9.36
CA MET A 238 -12.10 14.22 -8.73
C MET A 238 -12.52 13.12 -9.71
N ARG A 239 -12.82 13.45 -10.99
CA ARG A 239 -13.10 12.43 -12.02
C ARG A 239 -11.92 11.48 -12.26
N LEU A 240 -10.72 12.02 -12.32
CA LEU A 240 -9.51 11.21 -12.46
C LEU A 240 -9.32 10.25 -11.26
N GLN A 241 -9.60 10.72 -10.04
CA GLN A 241 -9.53 9.88 -8.83
C GLN A 241 -10.58 8.76 -8.84
N GLU A 242 -11.80 9.04 -9.30
CA GLU A 242 -12.87 8.03 -9.45
C GLU A 242 -12.44 6.90 -10.38
N ASP A 243 -11.95 7.25 -11.58
CA ASP A 243 -11.45 6.29 -12.56
C ASP A 243 -10.26 5.49 -12.02
N PHE A 244 -9.34 6.18 -11.37
CA PHE A 244 -8.10 5.60 -10.84
C PHE A 244 -8.38 4.56 -9.75
N VAL A 245 -9.17 4.89 -8.75
CA VAL A 245 -9.49 4.00 -7.65
C VAL A 245 -10.33 2.81 -8.14
N SER A 246 -11.30 3.06 -9.03
CA SER A 246 -12.11 2.00 -9.62
C SER A 246 -11.26 1.01 -10.43
N TYR A 247 -10.30 1.50 -11.20
CA TYR A 247 -9.36 0.66 -11.95
C TYR A 247 -8.50 -0.22 -11.04
N ILE A 248 -7.92 0.34 -9.98
CA ILE A 248 -7.10 -0.42 -9.03
C ILE A 248 -7.92 -1.54 -8.37
N VAL A 249 -9.13 -1.22 -7.89
CA VAL A 249 -10.00 -2.19 -7.21
C VAL A 249 -10.42 -3.30 -8.17
N ALA A 250 -10.88 -2.96 -9.37
CA ALA A 250 -11.28 -3.95 -10.37
C ALA A 250 -10.13 -4.91 -10.72
N ARG A 251 -8.93 -4.38 -10.88
CA ARG A 251 -7.74 -5.17 -11.19
C ARG A 251 -7.34 -6.12 -10.07
N CYS A 252 -7.44 -5.69 -8.82
CA CYS A 252 -7.19 -6.55 -7.67
C CYS A 252 -8.23 -7.67 -7.55
N LEU A 253 -9.50 -7.39 -7.79
CA LEU A 253 -10.56 -8.41 -7.80
C LEU A 253 -10.34 -9.46 -8.89
N GLU A 254 -9.92 -9.02 -10.09
CA GLU A 254 -9.65 -9.91 -11.21
C GLU A 254 -8.43 -10.82 -10.97
N ARG A 255 -7.32 -10.24 -10.48
CA ARG A 255 -6.03 -10.92 -10.49
C ARG A 255 -5.58 -11.47 -9.15
N ARG A 256 -6.22 -11.08 -8.04
CA ARG A 256 -5.85 -11.45 -6.67
C ARG A 256 -6.99 -12.06 -5.87
N ALA A 257 -7.95 -12.66 -6.56
CA ALA A 257 -9.09 -13.33 -5.93
C ALA A 257 -8.65 -14.43 -4.93
N ALA A 258 -7.60 -15.19 -5.24
CA ALA A 258 -7.07 -16.23 -4.37
C ALA A 258 -6.44 -15.64 -3.10
N GLU A 259 -5.67 -14.56 -3.22
CA GLU A 259 -5.07 -13.86 -2.10
C GLU A 259 -6.13 -13.20 -1.21
N LEU A 260 -7.17 -12.59 -1.80
CA LEU A 260 -8.28 -12.01 -1.05
C LEU A 260 -9.08 -13.09 -0.31
N ALA A 261 -9.28 -14.26 -0.90
CA ALA A 261 -9.88 -15.42 -0.23
C ALA A 261 -9.02 -15.96 0.92
N GLU A 262 -7.68 -16.02 0.77
CA GLU A 262 -6.75 -16.40 1.84
C GLU A 262 -6.82 -15.42 3.03
N LEU A 263 -7.14 -14.15 2.76
CA LEU A 263 -7.34 -13.11 3.78
C LEU A 263 -8.76 -13.11 4.36
N GLU A 264 -9.63 -14.01 3.92
CA GLU A 264 -11.06 -14.04 4.30
C GLU A 264 -11.76 -12.70 4.02
N ARG A 265 -11.31 -11.99 2.97
CA ARG A 265 -11.86 -10.68 2.60
C ARG A 265 -13.22 -10.84 1.92
N ASP A 266 -14.27 -10.28 2.52
CA ASP A 266 -15.54 -10.10 1.81
C ASP A 266 -15.34 -9.12 0.65
N THR A 267 -15.38 -9.63 -0.58
CA THR A 267 -15.17 -8.84 -1.79
C THR A 267 -16.44 -8.18 -2.32
N ALA A 268 -17.62 -8.46 -1.77
CA ALA A 268 -18.88 -7.89 -2.25
C ALA A 268 -18.92 -6.35 -2.15
N PRO A 269 -18.40 -5.69 -1.09
CA PRO A 269 -18.27 -4.23 -1.09
C PRO A 269 -17.35 -3.70 -2.19
N LEU A 270 -16.21 -4.37 -2.43
CA LEU A 270 -15.26 -3.96 -3.46
C LEU A 270 -15.83 -4.09 -4.88
N ALA A 271 -16.63 -5.11 -5.15
CA ALA A 271 -17.26 -5.34 -6.45
C ALA A 271 -18.27 -4.23 -6.86
N ARG A 272 -18.69 -3.40 -5.91
CA ARG A 272 -19.59 -2.25 -6.17
C ARG A 272 -18.85 -0.94 -6.47
N ILE A 273 -17.52 -0.95 -6.40
CA ILE A 273 -16.72 0.25 -6.62
C ILE A 273 -16.64 0.54 -8.13
N ALA A 274 -17.37 1.56 -8.55
CA ALA A 274 -17.40 2.07 -9.91
C ALA A 274 -17.71 3.59 -9.88
N PRO A 275 -17.26 4.37 -10.86
CA PRO A 275 -17.66 5.78 -10.98
C PRO A 275 -19.21 5.90 -11.09
N SER A 276 -19.87 6.95 -10.62
CA SER A 276 -19.35 8.11 -9.90
C SER A 276 -19.45 7.90 -8.39
N PHE A 277 -18.54 8.55 -7.65
CA PHE A 277 -18.57 8.51 -6.19
C PHE A 277 -19.43 9.64 -5.62
N PRO A 278 -20.09 9.43 -4.46
CA PRO A 278 -20.76 10.49 -3.73
C PRO A 278 -19.83 11.66 -3.41
N ARG A 279 -20.36 12.89 -3.45
CA ARG A 279 -19.63 14.12 -3.14
C ARG A 279 -20.41 14.91 -2.11
N ILE A 280 -19.79 15.26 -0.99
CA ILE A 280 -20.36 16.12 0.03
C ILE A 280 -19.37 17.24 0.37
N SER A 281 -19.88 18.45 0.57
CA SER A 281 -19.01 19.54 1.03
C SER A 281 -18.55 19.28 2.47
N TYR A 282 -17.43 19.92 2.85
CA TYR A 282 -16.98 19.88 4.25
C TYR A 282 -18.07 20.37 5.22
N THR A 283 -18.85 21.37 4.86
CA THR A 283 -19.95 21.86 5.69
C THR A 283 -21.01 20.78 5.92
N GLU A 284 -21.45 20.10 4.85
CA GLU A 284 -22.40 18.97 4.95
C GLU A 284 -21.80 17.80 5.74
N ALA A 285 -20.50 17.55 5.60
CA ALA A 285 -19.81 16.52 6.38
C ALA A 285 -19.82 16.83 7.89
N VAL A 286 -19.57 18.09 8.27
CA VAL A 286 -19.65 18.53 9.67
C VAL A 286 -21.07 18.39 10.22
N GLU A 287 -22.09 18.79 9.47
CA GLU A 287 -23.50 18.62 9.87
C GLU A 287 -23.88 17.15 10.03
N LYS A 288 -23.44 16.31 9.09
CA LYS A 288 -23.66 14.87 9.16
C LYS A 288 -22.99 14.24 10.38
N LEU A 289 -21.72 14.61 10.67
CA LEU A 289 -21.01 14.15 11.86
C LEU A 289 -21.74 14.56 13.15
N LYS A 290 -22.23 15.79 13.24
CA LYS A 290 -23.04 16.23 14.38
C LYS A 290 -24.32 15.40 14.54
N SER A 291 -25.00 15.10 13.45
CA SER A 291 -26.22 14.26 13.50
C SER A 291 -25.93 12.82 13.96
N LEU A 292 -24.69 12.35 13.82
CA LEU A 292 -24.23 11.05 14.29
C LEU A 292 -23.69 11.09 15.74
N GLY A 293 -23.85 12.22 16.44
CA GLY A 293 -23.40 12.40 17.83
C GLY A 293 -21.95 12.91 17.96
N GLY A 294 -21.31 13.32 16.87
CA GLY A 294 -19.98 13.94 16.90
C GLY A 294 -20.02 15.38 17.44
N THR A 295 -18.91 15.82 18.02
CA THR A 295 -18.76 17.17 18.61
C THR A 295 -17.92 18.10 17.74
N MET A 296 -17.73 17.76 16.47
CA MET A 296 -16.91 18.53 15.54
C MET A 296 -17.52 19.90 15.25
N GLU A 297 -16.67 20.93 15.31
CA GLU A 297 -17.04 22.30 14.93
C GLU A 297 -16.47 22.65 13.56
N TRP A 298 -17.21 23.52 12.84
CA TRP A 298 -16.74 24.03 11.54
C TRP A 298 -15.41 24.76 11.67
N GLY A 299 -14.49 24.46 10.76
CA GLY A 299 -13.18 25.08 10.72
C GLY A 299 -12.08 24.29 11.44
N ARG A 300 -12.34 23.07 11.92
CA ARG A 300 -11.35 22.10 12.35
C ARG A 300 -11.09 21.10 11.24
N ASP A 301 -9.92 20.45 11.22
CA ASP A 301 -9.70 19.32 10.32
C ASP A 301 -10.50 18.10 10.77
N ILE A 302 -10.93 17.26 9.82
CA ILE A 302 -11.64 16.02 10.11
C ILE A 302 -10.58 15.00 10.56
N GLY A 303 -10.69 14.56 11.81
CA GLY A 303 -9.76 13.58 12.37
C GLY A 303 -10.10 12.14 11.99
N GLY A 304 -9.19 11.20 12.27
CA GLY A 304 -9.35 9.80 11.86
C GLY A 304 -10.58 9.08 12.45
N ASP A 305 -11.08 9.50 13.61
CA ASP A 305 -12.31 8.94 14.21
C ASP A 305 -13.55 9.47 13.49
N GLU A 306 -13.57 10.77 13.16
CA GLU A 306 -14.61 11.41 12.36
C GLU A 306 -14.65 10.86 10.94
N GLU A 307 -13.47 10.68 10.29
CA GLU A 307 -13.37 10.01 8.98
C GLU A 307 -13.97 8.59 9.04
N THR A 308 -13.65 7.83 10.10
CA THR A 308 -14.19 6.48 10.30
C THR A 308 -15.70 6.49 10.39
N LEU A 309 -16.25 7.43 11.17
CA LEU A 309 -17.68 7.57 11.38
C LEU A 309 -18.39 7.97 10.08
N LEU A 310 -17.80 8.93 9.35
CA LEU A 310 -18.36 9.43 8.09
C LEU A 310 -18.30 8.37 6.98
N ALA A 311 -17.14 7.71 6.80
CA ALA A 311 -16.93 6.70 5.77
C ALA A 311 -17.87 5.49 5.90
N LYS A 312 -18.29 5.14 7.11
CA LYS A 312 -19.29 4.08 7.37
C LYS A 312 -20.70 4.41 6.90
N GLN A 313 -20.98 5.67 6.56
CA GLN A 313 -22.31 6.09 6.08
C GLN A 313 -22.47 5.87 4.57
N PHE A 314 -21.42 5.43 3.88
CA PHE A 314 -21.41 5.24 2.44
C PHE A 314 -20.96 3.81 2.08
N ASP A 315 -21.55 3.26 1.03
CA ASP A 315 -21.24 1.92 0.51
C ASP A 315 -20.12 1.91 -0.55
N ARG A 316 -19.62 3.10 -0.90
CA ARG A 316 -18.53 3.35 -1.85
C ARG A 316 -17.70 4.54 -1.39
N PRO A 317 -16.51 4.79 -1.97
CA PRO A 317 -15.71 5.95 -1.61
C PRO A 317 -16.50 7.24 -1.74
N VAL A 318 -16.29 8.17 -0.82
CA VAL A 318 -16.98 9.47 -0.79
C VAL A 318 -15.97 10.60 -0.78
N PHE A 319 -16.20 11.60 -1.62
CA PHE A 319 -15.45 12.85 -1.57
C PHE A 319 -16.01 13.76 -0.49
N VAL A 320 -15.12 14.29 0.33
CA VAL A 320 -15.37 15.48 1.15
C VAL A 320 -14.56 16.61 0.53
N TYR A 321 -15.20 17.71 0.13
CA TYR A 321 -14.54 18.77 -0.62
C TYR A 321 -14.78 20.15 -0.01
N ASN A 322 -13.98 21.14 -0.41
CA ASN A 322 -14.03 22.53 0.07
C ASN A 322 -13.83 22.66 1.58
N TYR A 323 -12.71 22.15 2.06
CA TYR A 323 -12.30 22.31 3.46
C TYR A 323 -11.93 23.77 3.80
N PRO A 324 -11.98 24.14 5.08
CA PRO A 324 -11.54 25.46 5.51
C PRO A 324 -10.09 25.72 5.16
N ARG A 325 -9.81 26.90 4.57
CA ARG A 325 -8.51 27.34 4.12
C ARG A 325 -7.42 27.23 5.20
N ARG A 326 -7.76 27.50 6.46
CA ARG A 326 -6.82 27.51 7.59
C ARG A 326 -6.28 26.15 8.01
N VAL A 327 -6.93 25.03 7.60
CA VAL A 327 -6.53 23.67 7.97
C VAL A 327 -5.95 22.88 6.80
N LYS A 328 -5.79 23.53 5.64
CA LYS A 328 -5.21 22.92 4.44
C LYS A 328 -3.97 23.68 3.97
N ALA A 329 -3.11 23.01 3.23
CA ALA A 329 -1.79 23.48 2.83
C ALA A 329 -1.84 24.76 2.00
N PHE A 330 -0.77 25.55 2.06
CA PHE A 330 -0.64 26.89 1.47
C PHE A 330 -0.83 26.96 -0.05
N TYR A 331 -0.55 25.87 -0.74
CA TYR A 331 -0.58 25.79 -2.20
C TYR A 331 -1.98 25.51 -2.78
N MET A 332 -2.97 25.22 -1.95
CA MET A 332 -4.32 24.92 -2.41
C MET A 332 -5.05 26.20 -2.82
N LYS A 333 -5.72 26.15 -3.98
CA LYS A 333 -6.44 27.31 -4.54
C LYS A 333 -7.58 27.74 -3.64
N GLU A 334 -7.64 29.03 -3.34
CA GLU A 334 -8.78 29.64 -2.66
C GLU A 334 -10.06 29.44 -3.48
N ASN A 335 -11.15 29.02 -2.81
CA ASN A 335 -12.43 28.84 -3.48
C ASN A 335 -13.07 30.19 -3.82
N PRO A 336 -13.27 30.53 -5.10
CA PRO A 336 -13.86 31.82 -5.49
C PRO A 336 -15.30 32.03 -4.98
N ALA A 337 -16.03 30.93 -4.73
CA ALA A 337 -17.41 30.99 -4.24
C ALA A 337 -17.51 31.19 -2.71
N ASP A 338 -16.50 30.74 -1.97
CA ASP A 338 -16.39 30.93 -0.53
C ASP A 338 -14.91 31.02 -0.10
N PRO A 339 -14.34 32.22 0.02
CA PRO A 339 -12.93 32.45 0.33
C PRO A 339 -12.47 31.88 1.70
N ARG A 340 -13.38 31.41 2.54
CA ARG A 340 -13.04 30.70 3.78
C ARG A 340 -12.55 29.28 3.53
N THR A 341 -12.76 28.77 2.31
CA THR A 341 -12.47 27.38 1.89
C THR A 341 -11.46 27.34 0.74
N VAL A 342 -10.97 26.16 0.41
CA VAL A 342 -10.08 25.89 -0.71
C VAL A 342 -10.69 24.85 -1.65
N LEU A 343 -10.29 24.85 -2.92
CA LEU A 343 -10.71 23.86 -3.91
C LEU A 343 -9.91 22.57 -3.73
N ASN A 344 -10.22 21.83 -2.68
CA ASN A 344 -9.62 20.55 -2.36
C ASN A 344 -10.66 19.45 -2.20
N ASN A 345 -10.19 18.23 -2.16
CA ASN A 345 -10.97 17.07 -1.80
C ASN A 345 -10.13 16.03 -1.06
N ASP A 346 -10.75 15.36 -0.09
CA ASP A 346 -10.26 14.12 0.50
C ASP A 346 -11.21 13.00 0.05
N LEU A 347 -10.67 11.88 -0.43
CA LEU A 347 -11.44 10.69 -0.79
C LEU A 347 -11.37 9.67 0.34
N LEU A 348 -12.50 9.40 0.95
CA LEU A 348 -12.63 8.46 2.07
C LEU A 348 -13.08 7.09 1.54
N ALA A 349 -12.30 6.05 1.78
CA ALA A 349 -12.69 4.68 1.51
C ALA A 349 -13.77 4.20 2.49
N PRO A 350 -14.76 3.42 2.04
CA PRO A 350 -15.85 2.91 2.87
C PRO A 350 -15.37 1.94 3.96
N GLU A 351 -16.30 1.35 4.69
CA GLU A 351 -16.05 0.38 5.76
C GLU A 351 -15.23 0.95 6.93
N GLY A 352 -15.09 2.28 7.00
CA GLY A 352 -14.37 2.97 8.06
C GLY A 352 -12.85 3.05 7.86
N TYR A 353 -12.34 2.82 6.64
CA TYR A 353 -10.92 2.98 6.34
C TYR A 353 -10.48 4.44 6.30
N GLY A 354 -11.39 5.37 5.94
CA GLY A 354 -11.11 6.81 5.94
C GLY A 354 -10.28 7.24 4.73
N GLU A 355 -9.58 8.35 4.86
CA GLU A 355 -8.85 8.99 3.76
C GLU A 355 -7.81 8.07 3.13
N ILE A 356 -7.92 7.88 1.80
CA ILE A 356 -6.93 7.20 0.95
C ILE A 356 -6.29 8.15 -0.06
N ILE A 357 -6.97 9.24 -0.42
CA ILE A 357 -6.47 10.30 -1.30
C ILE A 357 -6.77 11.67 -0.70
N GLY A 358 -5.78 12.57 -0.75
CA GLY A 358 -5.94 14.00 -0.62
C GLY A 358 -5.57 14.70 -1.92
N GLY A 359 -6.40 15.61 -2.41
CA GLY A 359 -6.18 16.31 -3.68
C GLY A 359 -6.64 17.76 -3.66
N SER A 360 -6.17 18.55 -4.62
CA SER A 360 -6.63 19.92 -4.79
C SER A 360 -6.31 20.48 -6.18
N GLN A 361 -7.04 21.53 -6.57
CA GLN A 361 -6.56 22.48 -7.53
C GLN A 361 -5.51 23.37 -6.87
N ARG A 362 -4.48 23.76 -7.62
CA ARG A 362 -3.36 24.54 -7.07
C ARG A 362 -3.60 26.05 -7.25
N GLU A 363 -3.08 26.83 -6.31
CA GLU A 363 -3.12 28.28 -6.45
C GLU A 363 -2.24 28.71 -7.61
N ASP A 364 -2.84 29.36 -8.60
CA ASP A 364 -2.23 29.79 -9.84
C ASP A 364 -1.96 31.31 -9.87
N ASP A 365 -2.35 32.03 -8.83
CA ASP A 365 -2.06 33.46 -8.62
C ASP A 365 -0.80 33.63 -7.77
N TYR A 366 0.16 34.40 -8.30
CA TYR A 366 1.44 34.66 -7.63
C TYR A 366 1.28 35.38 -6.29
N ASP A 367 0.49 36.47 -6.27
CA ASP A 367 0.35 37.29 -5.06
C ASP A 367 -0.40 36.55 -3.96
N LYS A 368 -1.42 35.78 -4.31
CA LYS A 368 -2.15 34.93 -3.35
C LYS A 368 -1.25 33.83 -2.78
N LEU A 369 -0.48 33.15 -3.62
CA LEU A 369 0.45 32.11 -3.16
C LEU A 369 1.52 32.68 -2.24
N LEU A 370 2.10 33.83 -2.59
CA LEU A 370 3.09 34.52 -1.76
C LEU A 370 2.49 34.95 -0.41
N ALA A 371 1.26 35.47 -0.43
CA ALA A 371 0.54 35.82 0.81
C ALA A 371 0.34 34.60 1.71
N ARG A 372 0.00 33.44 1.14
CA ARG A 372 -0.15 32.17 1.91
C ARG A 372 1.17 31.69 2.52
N ILE A 373 2.27 31.75 1.76
CA ILE A 373 3.61 31.38 2.25
C ILE A 373 3.97 32.23 3.46
N ARG A 374 3.68 33.55 3.40
CA ARG A 374 3.93 34.47 4.51
C ARG A 374 3.02 34.24 5.72
N GLU A 375 1.73 34.00 5.48
CA GLU A 375 0.74 33.70 6.52
C GLU A 375 1.13 32.45 7.32
N GLU A 376 1.65 31.43 6.65
CA GLU A 376 2.12 30.20 7.28
C GLU A 376 3.57 30.27 7.79
N GLN A 377 4.19 31.46 7.72
CA GLN A 377 5.54 31.73 8.20
C GLN A 377 6.61 30.82 7.59
N LEU A 378 6.40 30.40 6.34
CA LEU A 378 7.36 29.58 5.60
C LEU A 378 8.51 30.46 5.08
N PRO A 379 9.75 29.92 4.96
CA PRO A 379 10.90 30.68 4.51
C PRO A 379 10.79 30.98 3.00
N GLU A 380 10.44 32.21 2.62
CA GLU A 380 10.20 32.61 1.21
C GLU A 380 11.36 32.21 0.28
N ALA A 381 12.60 32.29 0.75
CA ALA A 381 13.77 31.93 -0.04
C ALA A 381 13.76 30.47 -0.52
N ALA A 382 13.14 29.58 0.25
CA ALA A 382 13.03 28.16 -0.10
C ALA A 382 11.95 27.90 -1.18
N TYR A 383 11.06 28.88 -1.44
CA TYR A 383 9.96 28.76 -2.38
C TYR A 383 10.08 29.68 -3.60
N GLY A 384 11.18 30.42 -3.76
CA GLY A 384 11.39 31.30 -4.90
C GLY A 384 11.19 30.57 -6.25
N TRP A 385 11.78 29.41 -6.41
CA TRP A 385 11.62 28.56 -7.60
C TRP A 385 10.18 28.08 -7.81
N TYR A 386 9.42 27.85 -6.75
CA TYR A 386 8.02 27.43 -6.81
C TYR A 386 7.09 28.59 -7.18
N LEU A 387 7.38 29.80 -6.67
CA LEU A 387 6.70 31.04 -7.06
C LEU A 387 6.96 31.40 -8.53
N ASP A 388 8.14 31.07 -9.08
CA ASP A 388 8.46 31.28 -10.49
C ASP A 388 7.51 30.52 -11.43
N LEU A 389 6.91 29.41 -11.02
CA LEU A 389 5.89 28.69 -11.78
C LEU A 389 4.61 29.53 -12.00
N ARG A 390 4.35 30.52 -11.11
CA ARG A 390 3.22 31.46 -11.23
C ARG A 390 3.61 32.73 -11.96
N LYS A 391 4.89 33.04 -11.93
CA LYS A 391 5.43 34.24 -12.59
C LYS A 391 5.65 34.07 -14.10
N TYR A 392 6.07 32.88 -14.50
CA TYR A 392 6.48 32.57 -15.86
C TYR A 392 5.50 31.63 -16.56
N GLY A 393 4.29 32.15 -16.88
CA GLY A 393 3.27 31.41 -17.61
C GLY A 393 2.45 30.48 -16.70
N THR A 394 1.79 31.08 -15.73
CA THR A 394 0.87 30.35 -14.84
C THR A 394 -0.25 29.64 -15.60
N PHE A 395 -0.75 28.56 -15.05
CA PHE A 395 -1.80 27.73 -15.67
C PHE A 395 -2.64 27.06 -14.59
N VAL A 396 -3.89 26.77 -14.92
CA VAL A 396 -4.74 25.93 -14.06
C VAL A 396 -4.19 24.51 -14.04
N HIS A 397 -4.00 23.96 -12.87
CA HIS A 397 -3.56 22.57 -12.68
C HIS A 397 -4.05 22.00 -11.36
N SER A 398 -4.12 20.70 -11.30
CA SER A 398 -4.59 19.98 -10.13
C SER A 398 -3.91 18.62 -10.02
N GLY A 399 -3.89 18.09 -8.82
CA GLY A 399 -3.33 16.80 -8.55
C GLY A 399 -3.79 16.25 -7.21
N PHE A 400 -3.33 15.05 -6.90
CA PHE A 400 -3.67 14.39 -5.66
C PHE A 400 -2.54 13.45 -5.20
N GLY A 401 -2.57 13.06 -3.93
CA GLY A 401 -1.70 12.02 -3.39
C GLY A 401 -2.53 10.83 -2.92
N LEU A 402 -2.23 9.61 -3.44
CA LEU A 402 -2.80 8.37 -2.93
C LEU A 402 -1.79 7.65 -2.05
N GLY A 403 -2.18 7.36 -0.80
CA GLY A 403 -1.40 6.52 0.11
C GLY A 403 -1.53 5.04 -0.22
N VAL A 404 -0.43 4.42 -0.66
CA VAL A 404 -0.44 3.01 -1.11
C VAL A 404 -0.83 2.07 0.03
N GLU A 405 -0.27 2.25 1.22
CA GLU A 405 -0.55 1.40 2.38
C GLU A 405 -2.00 1.50 2.85
N ARG A 406 -2.60 2.68 2.81
CA ARG A 406 -4.02 2.89 3.15
C ARG A 406 -4.93 2.17 2.15
N THR A 407 -4.62 2.28 0.86
CA THR A 407 -5.33 1.59 -0.22
C THR A 407 -5.21 0.07 -0.10
N VAL A 408 -4.02 -0.45 0.14
CA VAL A 408 -3.78 -1.89 0.37
C VAL A 408 -4.52 -2.38 1.61
N ALA A 409 -4.50 -1.60 2.71
CA ALA A 409 -5.22 -1.97 3.93
C ALA A 409 -6.73 -2.10 3.69
N TRP A 410 -7.32 -1.17 2.95
CA TRP A 410 -8.73 -1.22 2.57
C TRP A 410 -9.05 -2.43 1.67
N ILE A 411 -8.32 -2.61 0.57
CA ILE A 411 -8.56 -3.70 -0.37
C ILE A 411 -8.41 -5.06 0.32
N CYS A 412 -7.38 -5.24 1.15
CA CYS A 412 -7.14 -6.48 1.90
C CYS A 412 -8.08 -6.68 3.10
N GLY A 413 -8.82 -5.67 3.53
CA GLY A 413 -9.66 -5.76 4.74
C GLY A 413 -8.85 -5.87 6.04
N ILE A 414 -7.61 -5.37 6.09
CA ILE A 414 -6.75 -5.50 7.27
C ILE A 414 -6.93 -4.33 8.25
N PRO A 415 -6.97 -4.61 9.55
CA PRO A 415 -7.31 -3.59 10.55
C PRO A 415 -6.18 -2.60 10.84
N HIS A 416 -4.93 -2.92 10.46
CA HIS A 416 -3.78 -2.10 10.79
C HIS A 416 -2.83 -1.93 9.61
N ILE A 417 -2.53 -0.68 9.25
CA ILE A 417 -1.67 -0.29 8.12
C ILE A 417 -0.25 -0.90 8.17
N ARG A 418 0.25 -1.27 9.36
CA ARG A 418 1.56 -1.92 9.54
C ARG A 418 1.72 -3.22 8.77
N GLU A 419 0.61 -3.91 8.47
CA GLU A 419 0.65 -5.14 7.67
C GLU A 419 0.76 -4.85 6.16
N ALA A 420 0.37 -3.66 5.71
CA ALA A 420 0.31 -3.30 4.28
C ALA A 420 1.68 -3.04 3.64
N ILE A 421 2.76 -3.02 4.41
CA ILE A 421 4.14 -2.86 3.95
C ILE A 421 5.04 -3.90 4.61
N ALA A 422 6.06 -4.37 3.89
CA ALA A 422 6.93 -5.44 4.38
C ALA A 422 7.65 -5.08 5.69
N PHE A 423 8.22 -3.88 5.78
CA PHE A 423 8.97 -3.40 6.93
C PHE A 423 8.44 -2.03 7.38
N PRO A 424 7.40 -1.99 8.21
CA PRO A 424 6.78 -0.73 8.63
C PRO A 424 7.70 0.09 9.54
N ARG A 425 7.72 1.41 9.32
CA ARG A 425 8.34 2.38 10.22
C ARG A 425 7.26 3.12 10.99
N THR A 426 7.39 3.11 12.31
CA THR A 426 6.43 3.76 13.21
C THR A 426 7.17 4.50 14.32
N LEU A 427 6.46 5.22 15.15
CA LEU A 427 7.02 5.97 16.27
C LEU A 427 7.98 5.14 17.17
N TYR A 428 7.76 3.84 17.29
CA TYR A 428 8.52 2.95 18.19
C TYR A 428 9.21 1.79 17.47
N LYS A 429 9.24 1.80 16.13
CA LYS A 429 9.86 0.71 15.38
C LYS A 429 10.71 1.25 14.23
N LEU A 430 12.01 1.02 14.32
CA LEU A 430 13.01 1.42 13.34
C LEU A 430 13.66 0.23 12.61
N TRP A 431 13.71 -0.95 13.22
CA TRP A 431 14.23 -2.18 12.60
C TRP A 431 13.22 -3.30 12.62
N PRO A 432 13.45 -4.33 11.80
CA PRO A 432 12.55 -5.46 11.61
C PRO A 432 12.04 -6.06 12.89
#